data_fd6687b5b383d9015d9626b1bf9e6be5
#
_entry.id   fd6687b5b383d9015d9626b1bf9e6be5
#
_cell.length_a   1.000
_cell.length_b   1.000
_cell.length_c   1.000
_cell.angle_alpha   90.00
_cell.angle_beta   90.00
_cell.angle_gamma   90.00
#
_symmetry.space_group_name_H-M   'P 1'
#
loop_
_entity.id
_entity.type
_entity.pdbx_description
1 polymer ?
#
loop_
_entity_poly.entity_id
_entity_poly.type
_entity_poly.pdbx_seq_one_letter_code
_entity_poly.pdbx_strand_id
1 'polypeptide(L)'
;RGLINSPFIVINGDDFYGLDTYQVIYDYYKNGGNDFSMVAFQLGKTLSEFGSVKRGLCTVKNKQLQTVVETGDLEKSLTGIKSDRDIQLNGSEPVSMNVWGFTPKIFTYLNSMFNDFLTSNVEEPTSEFLIPTVVNSLISSNEEKVRVLNTESSWFGVTYKKDKDYVRKRLKRL
;
A
#
# COMPACT_ATOMS: atom_id res chain seq x y z
N ARG A 1 7.81 10.40 17.76
CA ARG A 1 7.91 11.79 17.31
C ARG A 1 9.17 12.41 17.92
N GLY A 2 10.01 13.08 17.12
CA GLY A 2 11.28 13.67 17.59
C GLY A 2 12.49 12.73 17.59
N LEU A 3 12.31 11.42 17.41
CA LEU A 3 13.41 10.47 17.28
C LEU A 3 13.74 10.15 15.80
N ILE A 4 12.79 10.36 14.88
CA ILE A 4 12.96 10.10 13.45
C ILE A 4 13.21 11.44 12.75
N ASN A 5 14.42 11.63 12.22
CA ASN A 5 14.89 12.87 11.60
C ASN A 5 15.27 12.70 10.11
N SER A 6 15.09 11.52 9.56
CA SER A 6 15.37 11.18 8.15
C SER A 6 14.18 10.44 7.54
N PRO A 7 14.11 10.31 6.21
CA PRO A 7 13.10 9.50 5.57
C PRO A 7 13.08 8.06 6.11
N PHE A 8 11.91 7.47 6.20
CA PHE A 8 11.70 6.13 6.74
C PHE A 8 10.62 5.39 5.96
N ILE A 9 10.59 4.07 6.12
CA ILE A 9 9.64 3.18 5.45
C ILE A 9 8.65 2.64 6.49
N VAL A 10 7.38 2.60 6.11
CA VAL A 10 6.30 1.94 6.86
C VAL A 10 5.84 0.72 6.06
N ILE A 11 5.77 -0.42 6.73
CA ILE A 11 5.33 -1.70 6.14
C ILE A 11 4.44 -2.45 7.14
N ASN A 12 3.68 -3.42 6.65
CA ASN A 12 3.04 -4.41 7.52
C ASN A 12 4.11 -5.40 8.04
N GLY A 13 4.05 -5.75 9.31
CA GLY A 13 5.06 -6.61 9.95
C GLY A 13 4.92 -8.10 9.64
N ASP A 14 3.82 -8.52 9.04
CA ASP A 14 3.46 -9.91 8.73
C ASP A 14 3.46 -10.25 7.23
N ASP A 15 3.86 -9.29 6.38
CA ASP A 15 3.95 -9.45 4.94
C ASP A 15 5.40 -9.63 4.45
N PHE A 16 5.58 -10.40 3.39
CA PHE A 16 6.85 -10.50 2.66
C PHE A 16 6.81 -9.65 1.39
N TYR A 17 7.77 -8.76 1.24
CA TYR A 17 7.80 -7.79 0.14
C TYR A 17 8.93 -8.02 -0.88
N GLY A 18 9.91 -8.88 -0.56
CA GLY A 18 11.10 -9.09 -1.39
C GLY A 18 12.14 -7.97 -1.29
N LEU A 19 13.40 -8.29 -1.62
CA LEU A 19 14.53 -7.36 -1.44
C LEU A 19 14.46 -6.14 -2.36
N ASP A 20 14.04 -6.32 -3.61
CA ASP A 20 13.95 -5.23 -4.59
C ASP A 20 13.00 -4.11 -4.11
N THR A 21 11.94 -4.46 -3.40
CA THR A 21 11.01 -3.47 -2.80
C THR A 21 11.72 -2.49 -1.86
N TYR A 22 12.62 -2.98 -1.03
CA TYR A 22 13.40 -2.13 -0.12
C TYR A 22 14.48 -1.35 -0.86
N GLN A 23 15.08 -1.96 -1.88
CA GLN A 23 16.12 -1.33 -2.68
C GLN A 23 15.59 -0.12 -3.45
N VAL A 24 14.45 -0.25 -4.15
CA VAL A 24 13.90 0.86 -4.95
C VAL A 24 13.50 2.06 -4.09
N ILE A 25 12.96 1.84 -2.89
CA ILE A 25 12.58 2.94 -2.00
C ILE A 25 13.80 3.56 -1.30
N TYR A 26 14.80 2.75 -0.93
CA TYR A 26 16.06 3.23 -0.39
C TYR A 26 16.79 4.10 -1.42
N ASP A 27 16.91 3.64 -2.66
CA ASP A 27 17.59 4.36 -3.73
C ASP A 27 16.89 5.67 -4.07
N TYR A 28 15.55 5.71 -4.01
CA TYR A 28 14.81 6.94 -4.19
C TYR A 28 15.24 8.02 -3.19
N TYR A 29 15.26 7.71 -1.91
CA TYR A 29 15.65 8.69 -0.88
C TYR A 29 17.14 8.97 -0.86
N LYS A 30 18.00 7.97 -1.09
CA LYS A 30 19.44 8.13 -1.18
C LYS A 30 19.84 9.08 -2.31
N ASN A 31 19.10 9.07 -3.43
CA ASN A 31 19.35 9.93 -4.57
C ASN A 31 18.62 11.28 -4.50
N GLY A 32 18.20 11.72 -3.31
CA GLY A 32 17.64 13.04 -3.08
C GLY A 32 16.12 13.15 -3.27
N GLY A 33 15.39 12.04 -3.31
CA GLY A 33 13.93 12.05 -3.28
C GLY A 33 13.41 12.69 -2.00
N ASN A 34 12.51 13.66 -2.13
CA ASN A 34 11.97 14.43 -1.00
C ASN A 34 10.45 14.31 -0.87
N ASP A 35 9.76 13.84 -1.91
CA ASP A 35 8.33 13.57 -1.85
C ASP A 35 8.06 12.34 -0.97
N PHE A 36 6.84 12.20 -0.48
CA PHE A 36 6.38 10.91 0.00
C PHE A 36 6.42 9.89 -1.14
N SER A 37 6.50 8.62 -0.81
CA SER A 37 6.58 7.58 -1.84
C SER A 37 5.77 6.35 -1.43
N MET A 38 5.45 5.53 -2.41
CA MET A 38 4.93 4.19 -2.20
C MET A 38 5.57 3.23 -3.21
N VAL A 39 5.66 1.96 -2.84
CA VAL A 39 6.01 0.92 -3.79
C VAL A 39 4.73 0.22 -4.25
N ALA A 40 4.48 0.27 -5.56
CA ALA A 40 3.33 -0.38 -6.19
C ALA A 40 3.71 -1.79 -6.66
N PHE A 41 2.81 -2.74 -6.42
CA PHE A 41 2.86 -4.09 -6.94
C PHE A 41 1.85 -4.26 -8.07
N GLN A 42 2.04 -5.28 -8.92
CA GLN A 42 1.05 -5.63 -9.92
C GLN A 42 -0.08 -6.44 -9.26
N LEU A 43 -1.33 -6.05 -9.49
CA LEU A 43 -2.51 -6.71 -8.91
C LEU A 43 -2.48 -8.22 -9.07
N GLY A 44 -2.19 -8.73 -10.28
CA GLY A 44 -2.15 -10.15 -10.58
C GLY A 44 -1.12 -10.95 -9.78
N LYS A 45 -0.07 -10.29 -9.25
CA LYS A 45 0.97 -10.89 -8.39
C LYS A 45 0.60 -10.89 -6.90
N THR A 46 -0.55 -10.30 -6.52
CA THR A 46 -0.98 -10.14 -5.13
C THR A 46 -2.29 -10.87 -4.79
N LEU A 47 -2.85 -11.59 -5.75
CA LEU A 47 -4.08 -12.36 -5.55
C LEU A 47 -3.81 -13.65 -4.76
N SER A 48 -4.81 -14.11 -4.00
CA SER A 48 -4.78 -15.41 -3.35
C SER A 48 -5.33 -16.50 -4.29
N GLU A 49 -4.79 -17.71 -4.16
CA GLU A 49 -5.33 -18.92 -4.81
C GLU A 49 -6.53 -19.52 -4.02
N PHE A 50 -6.84 -18.98 -2.84
CA PHE A 50 -7.79 -19.59 -1.90
C PHE A 50 -9.06 -18.77 -1.67
N GLY A 51 -9.19 -17.63 -2.33
CA GLY A 51 -10.38 -16.80 -2.27
C GLY A 51 -10.11 -15.34 -2.63
N SER A 52 -11.16 -14.55 -2.57
CA SER A 52 -11.07 -13.11 -2.87
C SER A 52 -10.25 -12.36 -1.83
N VAL A 53 -9.66 -11.25 -2.25
CA VAL A 53 -8.83 -10.39 -1.40
C VAL A 53 -9.23 -8.92 -1.59
N LYS A 54 -8.79 -8.07 -0.65
CA LYS A 54 -8.89 -6.61 -0.77
C LYS A 54 -7.52 -6.02 -1.05
N ARG A 55 -7.44 -5.02 -1.95
CA ARG A 55 -6.20 -4.29 -2.28
C ARG A 55 -6.48 -2.80 -2.49
N GLY A 56 -5.49 -1.98 -2.18
CA GLY A 56 -5.52 -0.57 -2.51
C GLY A 56 -5.21 -0.35 -4.00
N LEU A 57 -6.23 -0.29 -4.85
CA LEU A 57 -6.07 -0.04 -6.28
C LEU A 57 -5.63 1.41 -6.51
N CYS A 58 -4.52 1.60 -7.23
CA CYS A 58 -3.87 2.90 -7.41
C CYS A 58 -4.15 3.49 -8.79
N THR A 59 -4.52 4.77 -8.84
CA THR A 59 -4.46 5.57 -10.07
C THR A 59 -3.14 6.33 -10.09
N VAL A 60 -2.35 6.16 -11.15
CA VAL A 60 -1.01 6.74 -11.26
C VAL A 60 -0.92 7.58 -12.53
N LYS A 61 -0.38 8.80 -12.41
CA LYS A 61 -0.08 9.69 -13.55
C LYS A 61 1.31 10.29 -13.38
N ASN A 62 2.15 10.18 -14.40
CA ASN A 62 3.53 10.70 -14.40
C ASN A 62 4.36 10.19 -13.19
N LYS A 63 4.21 8.93 -12.84
CA LYS A 63 4.83 8.31 -11.67
C LYS A 63 4.43 8.95 -10.32
N GLN A 64 3.30 9.64 -10.27
CA GLN A 64 2.71 10.19 -9.05
C GLN A 64 1.37 9.52 -8.78
N LEU A 65 1.14 9.14 -7.53
CA LEU A 65 -0.12 8.63 -7.06
C LEU A 65 -1.18 9.74 -7.16
N GLN A 66 -2.32 9.42 -7.76
CA GLN A 66 -3.47 10.30 -7.79
C GLN A 66 -4.50 9.90 -6.73
N THR A 67 -4.75 8.60 -6.64
CA THR A 67 -5.65 8.02 -5.64
C THR A 67 -5.22 6.60 -5.31
N VAL A 68 -5.54 6.16 -4.10
CA VAL A 68 -5.54 4.76 -3.70
C VAL A 68 -6.93 4.43 -3.14
N VAL A 69 -7.59 3.44 -3.73
CA VAL A 69 -8.96 3.06 -3.36
C VAL A 69 -8.99 1.60 -2.97
N GLU A 70 -9.39 1.33 -1.73
CA GLU A 70 -9.59 -0.04 -1.30
C GLU A 70 -10.68 -0.69 -2.16
N THR A 71 -10.34 -1.82 -2.77
CA THR A 71 -11.18 -2.56 -3.70
C THR A 71 -11.23 -4.01 -3.20
N GLY A 72 -12.42 -4.49 -2.97
CA GLY A 72 -12.71 -5.83 -2.46
C GLY A 72 -13.05 -6.83 -3.55
N ASP A 73 -13.33 -8.06 -3.11
CA ASP A 73 -13.74 -9.20 -3.93
C ASP A 73 -12.83 -9.48 -5.13
N LEU A 74 -11.54 -9.12 -4.99
CA LEU A 74 -10.55 -9.31 -6.03
C LEU A 74 -10.17 -10.78 -6.14
N GLU A 75 -10.60 -11.42 -7.23
CA GLU A 75 -10.40 -12.83 -7.50
C GLU A 75 -10.22 -13.07 -9.01
N LYS A 76 -9.34 -14.02 -9.37
CA LYS A 76 -9.17 -14.45 -10.76
C LYS A 76 -10.46 -15.03 -11.31
N SER A 77 -10.83 -14.66 -12.54
CA SER A 77 -11.95 -15.20 -13.29
C SER A 77 -11.54 -15.61 -14.70
N LEU A 78 -12.45 -16.21 -15.46
CA LEU A 78 -12.19 -16.62 -16.86
C LEU A 78 -11.95 -15.42 -17.78
N THR A 79 -12.46 -14.26 -17.44
CA THR A 79 -12.41 -13.04 -18.29
C THR A 79 -11.53 -11.93 -17.72
N GLY A 80 -10.75 -12.20 -16.66
CA GLY A 80 -9.91 -11.20 -15.99
C GLY A 80 -9.97 -11.33 -14.47
N ILE A 81 -10.08 -10.21 -13.77
CA ILE A 81 -10.19 -10.15 -12.30
C ILE A 81 -11.52 -9.55 -11.92
N LYS A 82 -12.29 -10.24 -11.08
CA LYS A 82 -13.52 -9.71 -10.49
C LYS A 82 -13.18 -8.73 -9.37
N SER A 83 -14.11 -7.82 -9.08
CA SER A 83 -14.05 -6.90 -7.95
C SER A 83 -15.47 -6.54 -7.49
N ASP A 84 -15.58 -5.92 -6.31
CA ASP A 84 -16.79 -5.29 -5.79
C ASP A 84 -17.16 -3.97 -6.50
N ARG A 85 -16.38 -3.60 -7.53
CA ARG A 85 -16.57 -2.37 -8.31
C ARG A 85 -16.81 -2.70 -9.78
N ASP A 86 -17.61 -1.88 -10.46
CA ASP A 86 -17.84 -1.98 -11.91
C ASP A 86 -16.65 -1.42 -12.69
N ILE A 87 -15.54 -2.17 -12.70
CA ILE A 87 -14.29 -1.86 -13.41
C ILE A 87 -13.72 -3.10 -14.05
N GLN A 88 -13.07 -2.93 -15.21
CA GLN A 88 -12.35 -4.02 -15.85
C GLN A 88 -10.91 -4.07 -15.34
N LEU A 89 -10.48 -5.23 -14.86
CA LEU A 89 -9.15 -5.47 -14.32
C LEU A 89 -8.50 -6.66 -15.03
N ASN A 90 -7.23 -6.51 -15.41
CA ASN A 90 -6.47 -7.54 -16.12
C ASN A 90 -5.24 -8.05 -15.35
N GLY A 91 -4.93 -7.46 -14.18
CA GLY A 91 -3.83 -7.85 -13.31
C GLY A 91 -2.57 -7.01 -13.47
N SER A 92 -2.50 -6.10 -14.42
CA SER A 92 -1.37 -5.17 -14.58
C SER A 92 -1.52 -3.90 -13.73
N GLU A 93 -2.69 -3.70 -13.14
CA GLU A 93 -3.01 -2.51 -12.36
C GLU A 93 -2.07 -2.38 -11.15
N PRO A 94 -1.57 -1.16 -10.87
CA PRO A 94 -0.76 -0.92 -9.69
C PRO A 94 -1.62 -0.97 -8.42
N VAL A 95 -1.14 -1.70 -7.41
CA VAL A 95 -1.80 -1.79 -6.10
C VAL A 95 -0.85 -1.46 -4.97
N SER A 96 -1.38 -0.85 -3.93
CA SER A 96 -0.72 -0.68 -2.65
C SER A 96 -0.81 -1.97 -1.83
N MET A 97 0.34 -2.38 -1.29
CA MET A 97 0.47 -3.42 -0.28
C MET A 97 1.02 -2.84 1.03
N ASN A 98 0.73 -1.55 1.29
CA ASN A 98 1.17 -0.81 2.47
C ASN A 98 2.70 -0.68 2.61
N VAL A 99 3.41 -0.50 1.49
CA VAL A 99 4.82 -0.08 1.51
C VAL A 99 4.88 1.41 1.21
N TRP A 100 5.06 2.19 2.25
CA TRP A 100 5.07 3.65 2.19
C TRP A 100 6.41 4.21 2.63
N GLY A 101 6.90 5.20 1.91
CA GLY A 101 8.04 6.01 2.31
C GLY A 101 7.61 7.41 2.69
N PHE A 102 8.05 7.86 3.85
CA PHE A 102 7.71 9.17 4.36
C PHE A 102 8.94 9.94 4.81
N THR A 103 8.88 11.26 4.67
CA THR A 103 9.74 12.16 5.42
C THR A 103 9.13 12.43 6.80
N PRO A 104 9.90 12.93 7.79
CA PRO A 104 9.37 13.25 9.12
C PRO A 104 8.18 14.21 9.13
N LYS A 105 7.97 14.94 8.03
CA LYS A 105 6.83 15.86 7.84
C LYS A 105 5.47 15.16 8.03
N ILE A 106 5.38 13.86 7.72
CA ILE A 106 4.14 13.07 7.90
C ILE A 106 3.59 13.15 9.33
N PHE A 107 4.45 13.23 10.34
CA PHE A 107 4.01 13.29 11.75
C PHE A 107 3.21 14.55 12.10
N THR A 108 3.42 15.65 11.37
CA THR A 108 2.62 16.87 11.55
C THR A 108 1.19 16.63 11.07
N TYR A 109 1.03 16.01 9.90
CA TYR A 109 -0.27 15.66 9.34
C TYR A 109 -1.00 14.61 10.18
N LEU A 110 -0.31 13.52 10.52
CA LEU A 110 -0.89 12.47 11.35
C LEU A 110 -1.41 12.99 12.68
N ASN A 111 -0.68 13.91 13.33
CA ASN A 111 -1.10 14.47 14.62
C ASN A 111 -2.40 15.27 14.50
N SER A 112 -2.54 16.12 13.49
CA SER A 112 -3.77 16.88 13.25
C SER A 112 -4.93 15.96 12.87
N MET A 113 -4.74 15.17 11.82
CA MET A 113 -5.79 14.32 11.25
C MET A 113 -6.24 13.22 12.21
N PHE A 114 -5.35 12.73 13.09
CA PHE A 114 -5.74 11.73 14.09
C PHE A 114 -6.61 12.34 15.18
N ASN A 115 -6.36 13.58 15.60
CA ASN A 115 -7.23 14.29 16.55
C ASN A 115 -8.63 14.51 15.97
N ASP A 116 -8.70 14.92 14.70
CA ASP A 116 -9.97 15.10 13.99
C ASP A 116 -10.72 13.76 13.84
N PHE A 117 -9.99 12.68 13.49
CA PHE A 117 -10.53 11.32 13.40
C PHE A 117 -11.11 10.88 14.75
N LEU A 118 -10.40 11.04 15.85
CA LEU A 118 -10.89 10.66 17.18
C LEU A 118 -12.17 11.42 17.54
N THR A 119 -12.21 12.72 17.26
CA THR A 119 -13.38 13.55 17.55
C THR A 119 -14.60 13.11 16.75
N SER A 120 -14.39 12.73 15.48
CA SER A 120 -15.47 12.36 14.57
C SER A 120 -15.96 10.91 14.74
N ASN A 121 -15.15 10.03 15.35
CA ASN A 121 -15.43 8.58 15.44
C ASN A 121 -15.48 8.05 16.89
N VAL A 122 -15.72 8.92 17.85
CA VAL A 122 -15.77 8.57 19.30
C VAL A 122 -16.74 7.42 19.60
N GLU A 123 -17.86 7.35 18.87
CA GLU A 123 -18.91 6.34 19.08
C GLU A 123 -18.77 5.11 18.18
N GLU A 124 -17.75 5.06 17.33
CA GLU A 124 -17.52 4.00 16.33
C GLU A 124 -16.26 3.16 16.68
N PRO A 125 -16.38 2.18 17.60
CA PRO A 125 -15.23 1.44 18.13
C PRO A 125 -14.47 0.59 17.10
N THR A 126 -15.06 0.36 15.90
CA THR A 126 -14.46 -0.39 14.80
C THR A 126 -13.83 0.51 13.74
N SER A 127 -13.86 1.83 13.92
CA SER A 127 -13.25 2.77 12.99
C SER A 127 -11.73 2.65 12.99
N GLU A 128 -11.13 2.70 11.80
CA GLU A 128 -9.69 2.59 11.60
C GLU A 128 -9.12 3.86 10.97
N PHE A 129 -8.05 4.39 11.54
CA PHE A 129 -7.29 5.49 10.98
C PHE A 129 -6.22 4.96 10.01
N LEU A 130 -6.57 4.88 8.74
CA LEU A 130 -5.77 4.21 7.72
C LEU A 130 -4.80 5.15 7.00
N ILE A 131 -3.56 4.73 6.81
CA ILE A 131 -2.55 5.47 6.02
C ILE A 131 -3.04 5.81 4.60
N PRO A 132 -3.67 4.91 3.83
CA PRO A 132 -4.20 5.26 2.52
C PRO A 132 -5.20 6.42 2.53
N THR A 133 -6.04 6.51 3.56
CA THR A 133 -7.00 7.62 3.72
C THR A 133 -6.28 8.95 3.97
N VAL A 134 -5.27 8.95 4.85
CA VAL A 134 -4.42 10.12 5.10
C VAL A 134 -3.74 10.57 3.81
N VAL A 135 -3.12 9.65 3.08
CA VAL A 135 -2.42 9.92 1.82
C VAL A 135 -3.36 10.51 0.77
N ASN A 136 -4.56 9.94 0.58
CA ASN A 136 -5.54 10.48 -0.35
C ASN A 136 -5.97 11.90 0.01
N SER A 137 -6.16 12.19 1.29
CA SER A 137 -6.49 13.54 1.76
C SER A 137 -5.41 14.54 1.40
N LEU A 138 -4.14 14.21 1.68
CA LEU A 138 -2.99 15.08 1.38
C LEU A 138 -2.78 15.31 -0.12
N ILE A 139 -3.04 14.31 -0.96
CA ILE A 139 -3.01 14.44 -2.42
C ILE A 139 -4.16 15.36 -2.89
N SER A 140 -5.37 15.14 -2.39
CA SER A 140 -6.56 15.89 -2.80
C SER A 140 -6.49 17.37 -2.42
N SER A 141 -5.86 17.69 -1.28
CA SER A 141 -5.61 19.07 -0.83
C SER A 141 -4.38 19.71 -1.50
N ASN A 142 -3.65 18.99 -2.36
CA ASN A 142 -2.37 19.41 -2.93
C ASN A 142 -1.28 19.77 -1.91
N GLU A 143 -1.36 19.22 -0.70
CA GLU A 143 -0.35 19.44 0.34
C GLU A 143 0.89 18.58 0.13
N GLU A 144 0.71 17.37 -0.38
CA GLU A 144 1.81 16.44 -0.64
C GLU A 144 1.69 15.75 -1.99
N LYS A 145 2.85 15.38 -2.52
CA LYS A 145 2.99 14.48 -3.67
C LYS A 145 3.50 13.14 -3.19
N VAL A 146 3.02 12.07 -3.83
CA VAL A 146 3.45 10.72 -3.53
C VAL A 146 4.03 10.09 -4.78
N ARG A 147 5.34 9.83 -4.77
CA ARG A 147 6.05 9.15 -5.84
C ARG A 147 5.71 7.68 -5.85
N VAL A 148 5.27 7.16 -6.98
CA VAL A 148 5.08 5.73 -7.17
C VAL A 148 6.35 5.11 -7.70
N LEU A 149 6.87 4.15 -6.95
CA LEU A 149 8.01 3.30 -7.30
C LEU A 149 7.47 1.91 -7.65
N ASN A 150 8.05 1.28 -8.66
CA ASN A 150 7.66 -0.06 -9.07
C ASN A 150 8.70 -1.07 -8.58
N THR A 151 8.24 -2.25 -8.20
CA THR A 151 9.09 -3.38 -7.85
C THR A 151 8.79 -4.58 -8.74
N GLU A 152 9.81 -5.36 -9.03
CA GLU A 152 9.67 -6.68 -9.66
C GLU A 152 9.46 -7.80 -8.62
N SER A 153 9.59 -7.50 -7.35
CA SER A 153 9.35 -8.45 -6.26
C SER A 153 7.94 -9.00 -6.26
N SER A 154 7.81 -10.23 -5.83
CA SER A 154 6.51 -10.80 -5.50
C SER A 154 6.18 -10.49 -4.05
N TRP A 155 4.97 -10.01 -3.83
CA TRP A 155 4.39 -9.95 -2.49
C TRP A 155 3.73 -11.30 -2.15
N PHE A 156 3.81 -11.70 -0.90
CA PHE A 156 2.95 -12.75 -0.33
C PHE A 156 2.78 -12.56 1.17
N GLY A 157 1.60 -12.90 1.65
CA GLY A 157 1.19 -12.83 3.05
C GLY A 157 0.20 -13.96 3.37
N VAL A 158 -0.28 -14.02 4.60
CA VAL A 158 -1.25 -15.01 5.05
C VAL A 158 -2.62 -14.34 5.20
N THR A 159 -3.44 -14.41 4.18
CA THR A 159 -4.84 -13.95 4.24
C THR A 159 -5.76 -15.09 4.70
N TYR A 160 -5.55 -16.28 4.18
CA TYR A 160 -6.30 -17.49 4.52
C TYR A 160 -5.42 -18.49 5.26
N LYS A 161 -6.01 -19.34 6.11
CA LYS A 161 -5.26 -20.40 6.80
C LYS A 161 -4.47 -21.30 5.84
N LYS A 162 -4.99 -21.51 4.63
CA LYS A 162 -4.35 -22.31 3.57
C LYS A 162 -3.12 -21.62 2.96
N ASP A 163 -3.02 -20.28 3.00
CA ASP A 163 -1.84 -19.56 2.52
C ASP A 163 -0.57 -19.92 3.31
N LYS A 164 -0.71 -20.35 4.58
CA LYS A 164 0.41 -20.64 5.46
C LYS A 164 1.41 -21.65 4.87
N ASP A 165 0.92 -22.73 4.29
CA ASP A 165 1.80 -23.76 3.70
C ASP A 165 2.45 -23.27 2.40
N TYR A 166 1.75 -22.47 1.62
CA TYR A 166 2.27 -21.80 0.44
C TYR A 166 3.39 -20.82 0.82
N VAL A 167 3.16 -19.94 1.78
CA VAL A 167 4.13 -18.97 2.30
C VAL A 167 5.37 -19.67 2.85
N ARG A 168 5.21 -20.72 3.68
CA ARG A 168 6.33 -21.52 4.21
C ARG A 168 7.19 -22.14 3.12
N LYS A 169 6.57 -22.67 2.05
CA LYS A 169 7.29 -23.25 0.91
C LYS A 169 8.09 -22.19 0.15
N ARG A 170 7.52 -21.00 -0.02
CA ARG A 170 8.22 -19.89 -0.70
C ARG A 170 9.38 -19.36 0.12
N LEU A 171 9.20 -19.12 1.41
CA LEU A 171 10.28 -18.66 2.31
C LEU A 171 11.48 -19.63 2.36
N LYS A 172 11.24 -20.94 2.22
CA LYS A 172 12.34 -21.94 2.18
C LYS A 172 13.14 -21.93 0.88
N ARG A 173 12.68 -21.24 -0.17
CA ARG A 173 13.32 -21.15 -1.48
C ARG A 173 14.09 -19.85 -1.70
N LEU A 174 14.01 -18.93 -0.73
CA LEU A 174 14.80 -17.69 -0.66
C LEU A 174 16.17 -17.96 -0.05
#